data_416a097267923ffce803ffafcb397c66
#
_entry.id   416a097267923ffce803ffafcb397c66
#
_cell.length_a   1.000
_cell.length_b   1.000
_cell.length_c   1.000
_cell.angle_alpha   90.00
_cell.angle_beta   90.00
_cell.angle_gamma   90.00
#
_symmetry.space_group_name_H-M   'P 1'
#
loop_
_entity.id
_entity.type
_entity.pdbx_description
1 polymer ?
#
loop_
_entity_poly.entity_id
_entity_poly.type
_entity_poly.pdbx_seq_one_letter_code
_entity_poly.pdbx_strand_id
1 'polypeptide(L)'
;MYIQKFLENNKIEYKSEYIVYIDDNYYRYDFYLPQYNLFIEYDGRQHYEPVRFYGDDEDAEYVFKRTQKHDKIKNRYCEENNINLLRIPYWETENIETIISNHLQRLNEKGFAKIA
;
A
#
# COMPACT_ATOMS: atom_id res chain seq x y z
N MET A 1 -7.09 3.01 -12.55
CA MET A 1 -6.23 2.04 -11.92
C MET A 1 -7.03 0.84 -11.46
N TYR A 2 -6.45 -0.35 -11.48
CA TYR A 2 -7.15 -1.60 -11.20
C TYR A 2 -7.74 -1.65 -9.78
N ILE A 3 -6.93 -1.33 -8.78
CA ILE A 3 -7.39 -1.34 -7.38
C ILE A 3 -8.52 -0.35 -7.17
N GLN A 4 -8.38 0.84 -7.72
CA GLN A 4 -9.39 1.88 -7.60
C GLN A 4 -10.74 1.41 -8.15
N LYS A 5 -10.74 0.78 -9.33
CA LYS A 5 -11.96 0.26 -9.93
C LYS A 5 -12.61 -0.79 -9.06
N PHE A 6 -11.80 -1.69 -8.48
CA PHE A 6 -12.30 -2.71 -7.59
C PHE A 6 -13.00 -2.08 -6.37
N LEU A 7 -12.36 -1.10 -5.76
CA LEU A 7 -12.91 -0.44 -4.58
C LEU A 7 -14.22 0.28 -4.92
N GLU A 8 -14.25 0.99 -6.04
CA GLU A 8 -15.45 1.70 -6.48
C GLU A 8 -16.58 0.73 -6.82
N ASN A 9 -16.27 -0.36 -7.52
CA ASN A 9 -17.28 -1.35 -7.89
C ASN A 9 -17.90 -2.03 -6.67
N ASN A 10 -17.15 -2.14 -5.58
CA ASN A 10 -17.62 -2.76 -4.35
C ASN A 10 -18.09 -1.75 -3.31
N LYS A 11 -18.19 -0.48 -3.69
CA LYS A 11 -18.67 0.61 -2.84
C LYS A 11 -17.87 0.74 -1.54
N ILE A 12 -16.57 0.55 -1.64
CA ILE A 12 -15.66 0.69 -0.50
C ILE A 12 -15.08 2.10 -0.52
N GLU A 13 -15.28 2.84 0.58
CA GLU A 13 -14.74 4.18 0.71
C GLU A 13 -13.21 4.12 0.75
N TYR A 14 -12.58 5.00 -0.01
CA TYR A 14 -11.11 5.07 -0.03
C TYR A 14 -10.64 6.49 -0.31
N LYS A 15 -9.38 6.74 0.08
CA LYS A 15 -8.66 7.95 -0.30
C LYS A 15 -7.40 7.50 -1.02
N SER A 16 -7.17 8.00 -2.22
CA SER A 16 -5.96 7.65 -2.98
C SER A 16 -4.84 8.62 -2.64
N GLU A 17 -3.60 8.15 -2.79
CA GLU A 17 -2.40 8.95 -2.56
C GLU A 17 -2.43 9.66 -1.21
N TYR A 18 -2.62 8.88 -0.17
CA TYR A 18 -2.75 9.39 1.19
C TYR A 18 -1.40 9.76 1.78
N ILE A 19 -1.24 11.00 2.19
CA ILE A 19 0.04 11.51 2.70
C ILE A 19 0.05 11.49 4.22
N VAL A 20 1.16 10.99 4.77
CA VAL A 20 1.42 10.97 6.21
C VAL A 20 2.76 11.62 6.46
N TYR A 21 2.85 12.44 7.49
CA TYR A 21 4.11 13.06 7.91
C TYR A 21 4.73 12.25 9.04
N ILE A 22 5.98 11.83 8.84
CA ILE A 22 6.74 11.04 9.81
C ILE A 22 8.11 11.72 9.96
N ASP A 23 8.43 12.19 11.17
CA ASP A 23 9.71 12.83 11.46
C ASP A 23 10.07 13.94 10.45
N ASP A 24 9.13 14.88 10.21
CA ASP A 24 9.30 16.03 9.33
C ASP A 24 9.40 15.69 7.84
N ASN A 25 9.28 14.42 7.48
CA ASN A 25 9.23 13.98 6.08
C ASN A 25 7.82 13.49 5.76
N TYR A 26 7.42 13.58 4.50
CA TYR A 26 6.14 13.05 4.11
C TYR A 26 6.33 11.74 3.35
N TYR A 27 5.36 10.85 3.54
CA TYR A 27 5.30 9.56 2.87
C TYR A 27 3.91 9.37 2.30
N ARG A 28 3.82 8.76 1.13
CA ARG A 28 2.54 8.55 0.45
C ARG A 28 2.20 7.08 0.45
N TYR A 29 0.96 6.77 0.81
CA TYR A 29 0.39 5.45 0.64
C TYR A 29 -0.58 5.47 -0.53
N ASP A 30 -0.62 4.40 -1.31
CA ASP A 30 -1.47 4.38 -2.51
C ASP A 30 -2.95 4.55 -2.21
N PHE A 31 -3.44 3.83 -1.19
CA PHE A 31 -4.85 3.92 -0.78
C PHE A 31 -4.99 3.83 0.73
N TYR A 32 -5.95 4.57 1.25
CA TYR A 32 -6.38 4.43 2.64
C TYR A 32 -7.87 4.12 2.67
N LEU A 33 -8.26 3.05 3.35
CA LEU A 33 -9.63 2.63 3.52
C LEU A 33 -10.06 2.94 4.97
N PRO A 34 -10.81 4.04 5.18
CA PRO A 34 -11.15 4.46 6.55
C PRO A 34 -11.95 3.43 7.35
N GLN A 35 -12.87 2.73 6.70
CA GLN A 35 -13.72 1.73 7.39
C GLN A 35 -12.88 0.60 8.01
N TYR A 36 -11.73 0.31 7.42
CA TYR A 36 -10.88 -0.81 7.84
C TYR A 36 -9.62 -0.34 8.54
N ASN A 37 -9.40 0.98 8.61
CA ASN A 37 -8.14 1.54 9.07
C ASN A 37 -6.98 0.83 8.39
N LEU A 38 -7.04 0.80 7.07
CA LEU A 38 -6.14 0.00 6.24
C LEU A 38 -5.48 0.85 5.17
N PHE A 39 -4.14 0.76 5.10
CA PHE A 39 -3.40 1.25 3.95
C PHE A 39 -3.18 0.10 2.98
N ILE A 40 -3.34 0.37 1.68
CA ILE A 40 -3.01 -0.57 0.62
C ILE A 40 -1.89 0.04 -0.21
N GLU A 41 -0.84 -0.74 -0.44
CA GLU A 41 0.28 -0.36 -1.29
C GLU A 41 0.42 -1.38 -2.41
N TYR A 42 0.55 -0.91 -3.65
CA TYR A 42 0.90 -1.77 -4.76
C TYR A 42 2.40 -1.59 -5.01
N ASP A 43 3.17 -2.63 -4.74
CA ASP A 43 4.62 -2.57 -4.81
C ASP A 43 5.11 -3.02 -6.17
N GLY A 44 5.57 -2.07 -6.97
CA GLY A 44 6.16 -2.35 -8.26
C GLY A 44 7.52 -3.03 -8.13
N ARG A 45 8.10 -3.39 -9.27
CA ARG A 45 9.35 -4.12 -9.32
C ARG A 45 10.50 -3.42 -8.58
N GLN A 46 10.50 -2.09 -8.56
CA GLN A 46 11.54 -1.29 -7.91
C GLN A 46 11.62 -1.49 -6.40
N HIS A 47 10.60 -2.08 -5.79
CA HIS A 47 10.62 -2.40 -4.35
C HIS A 47 11.41 -3.66 -4.04
N TYR A 48 11.71 -4.49 -5.04
CA TYR A 48 12.31 -5.81 -4.86
C TYR A 48 13.68 -5.97 -5.48
N GLU A 49 14.00 -5.12 -6.47
CA GLU A 49 15.28 -5.19 -7.16
C GLU A 49 15.64 -3.83 -7.74
N PRO A 50 16.93 -3.57 -8.00
CA PRO A 50 17.32 -2.34 -8.69
C PRO A 50 16.75 -2.34 -10.10
N VAL A 51 16.10 -1.23 -10.47
CA VAL A 51 15.50 -1.07 -11.79
C VAL A 51 15.96 0.26 -12.35
N ARG A 52 16.47 0.25 -13.58
CA ARG A 52 16.83 1.48 -14.28
C ARG A 52 15.65 1.89 -15.16
N PHE A 53 15.10 3.06 -14.89
CA PHE A 53 14.03 3.61 -15.69
C PHE A 53 14.62 4.43 -16.84
N TYR A 54 13.96 4.41 -17.99
CA TYR A 54 14.38 5.14 -19.15
C TYR A 54 14.45 6.64 -18.84
N GLY A 55 15.62 7.26 -19.16
CA GLY A 55 15.82 8.68 -18.90
C GLY A 55 16.17 9.05 -17.48
N ASP A 56 16.30 8.07 -16.61
CA ASP A 56 16.66 8.29 -15.22
C ASP A 56 18.17 8.27 -15.05
N ASP A 57 18.73 9.35 -14.52
CA ASP A 57 20.16 9.48 -14.30
C ASP A 57 20.62 8.96 -12.92
N GLU A 58 19.67 8.57 -12.06
CA GLU A 58 20.00 8.09 -10.74
C GLU A 58 20.53 6.65 -10.78
N ASP A 59 21.46 6.35 -9.84
CA ASP A 59 21.99 5.00 -9.68
C ASP A 59 20.86 4.07 -9.21
N ALA A 60 20.62 3.00 -9.95
CA ALA A 60 19.56 2.05 -9.63
C ALA A 60 19.72 1.43 -8.25
N GLU A 61 20.95 1.13 -7.84
CA GLU A 61 21.24 0.56 -6.52
C GLU A 61 20.89 1.56 -5.41
N TYR A 62 21.23 2.83 -5.61
CA TYR A 62 20.94 3.88 -4.64
C TYR A 62 19.42 4.03 -4.49
N VAL A 63 18.70 4.09 -5.61
CA VAL A 63 17.24 4.22 -5.60
C VAL A 63 16.58 3.03 -4.90
N PHE A 64 17.09 1.82 -5.18
CA PHE A 64 16.58 0.60 -4.55
C PHE A 64 16.75 0.64 -3.03
N LYS A 65 17.93 1.01 -2.56
CA LYS A 65 18.19 1.12 -1.11
C LYS A 65 17.31 2.17 -0.45
N ARG A 66 17.10 3.30 -1.13
CA ARG A 66 16.22 4.35 -0.65
C ARG A 66 14.78 3.84 -0.53
N THR A 67 14.33 3.12 -1.54
CA THR A 67 12.98 2.53 -1.55
C THR A 67 12.82 1.55 -0.40
N GLN A 68 13.80 0.68 -0.17
CA GLN A 68 13.76 -0.26 0.95
C GLN A 68 13.69 0.47 2.30
N LYS A 69 14.45 1.56 2.44
CA LYS A 69 14.44 2.36 3.67
C LYS A 69 13.06 2.99 3.89
N HIS A 70 12.47 3.56 2.83
CA HIS A 70 11.15 4.15 2.92
C HIS A 70 10.09 3.10 3.27
N ASP A 71 10.19 1.91 2.69
CA ASP A 71 9.25 0.83 2.99
C ASP A 71 9.32 0.43 4.47
N LYS A 72 10.53 0.35 5.03
CA LYS A 72 10.70 0.04 6.45
C LYS A 72 10.08 1.09 7.35
N ILE A 73 10.26 2.36 7.00
CA ILE A 73 9.68 3.48 7.76
C ILE A 73 8.15 3.40 7.71
N LYS A 74 7.60 3.16 6.52
CA LYS A 74 6.16 3.07 6.33
C LYS A 74 5.57 1.87 7.08
N ASN A 75 6.26 0.73 7.05
CA ASN A 75 5.82 -0.46 7.77
C ASN A 75 5.82 -0.22 9.28
N ARG A 76 6.87 0.40 9.79
CA ARG A 76 6.99 0.72 11.22
C ARG A 76 5.91 1.69 11.67
N TYR A 77 5.63 2.70 10.86
CA TYR A 77 4.59 3.67 11.19
C TYR A 77 3.24 2.98 11.39
N CYS A 78 2.89 2.07 10.49
CA CYS A 78 1.64 1.33 10.60
C CYS A 78 1.61 0.46 11.85
N GLU A 79 2.71 -0.22 12.15
CA GLU A 79 2.83 -1.06 13.35
C GLU A 79 2.66 -0.24 14.63
N GLU A 80 3.37 0.88 14.72
CA GLU A 80 3.36 1.72 15.91
C GLU A 80 2.03 2.43 16.13
N ASN A 81 1.26 2.64 15.07
CA ASN A 81 -0.02 3.35 15.16
C ASN A 81 -1.23 2.44 15.01
N ASN A 82 -1.00 1.13 15.03
CA ASN A 82 -2.07 0.13 14.92
C ASN A 82 -2.92 0.30 13.67
N ILE A 83 -2.27 0.63 12.55
CA ILE A 83 -2.92 0.74 11.26
C ILE A 83 -2.62 -0.53 10.48
N ASN A 84 -3.65 -1.11 9.87
CA ASN A 84 -3.47 -2.28 9.04
C ASN A 84 -2.78 -1.90 7.73
N LEU A 85 -1.90 -2.76 7.24
CA LEU A 85 -1.18 -2.52 6.00
C LEU A 85 -1.23 -3.76 5.12
N LEU A 86 -1.65 -3.58 3.88
CA LEU A 86 -1.66 -4.65 2.88
C LEU A 86 -0.74 -4.22 1.73
N ARG A 87 0.34 -4.97 1.53
CA ARG A 87 1.21 -4.76 0.39
C ARG A 87 0.95 -5.83 -0.65
N ILE A 88 0.71 -5.40 -1.89
CA ILE A 88 0.44 -6.30 -3.00
C ILE A 88 1.62 -6.20 -3.97
N PRO A 89 2.44 -7.25 -4.10
CA PRO A 89 3.57 -7.20 -5.01
C PRO A 89 3.12 -7.27 -6.47
N TYR A 90 3.92 -6.71 -7.34
CA TYR A 90 3.55 -6.57 -8.77
C TYR A 90 3.27 -7.90 -9.46
N TRP A 91 3.86 -8.99 -9.00
CA TRP A 91 3.61 -10.30 -9.62
C TRP A 91 2.25 -10.89 -9.27
N GLU A 92 1.51 -10.24 -8.36
CA GLU A 92 0.16 -10.67 -7.95
C GLU A 92 -0.94 -9.87 -8.65
N THR A 93 -0.61 -9.17 -9.74
CA THR A 93 -1.57 -8.30 -10.43
C THR A 93 -2.87 -9.00 -10.80
N GLU A 94 -2.79 -10.26 -11.24
CA GLU A 94 -3.99 -11.02 -11.63
C GLU A 94 -4.84 -11.44 -10.43
N ASN A 95 -4.29 -11.39 -9.22
CA ASN A 95 -4.96 -11.84 -8.02
C ASN A 95 -5.38 -10.70 -7.09
N ILE A 96 -5.29 -9.45 -7.56
CA ILE A 96 -5.55 -8.27 -6.72
C ILE A 96 -6.91 -8.33 -6.03
N GLU A 97 -7.98 -8.62 -6.78
CA GLU A 97 -9.32 -8.65 -6.21
C GLU A 97 -9.46 -9.69 -5.11
N THR A 98 -8.93 -10.89 -5.36
CA THR A 98 -8.97 -11.97 -4.38
C THR A 98 -8.18 -11.62 -3.13
N ILE A 99 -6.98 -11.05 -3.31
CA ILE A 99 -6.12 -10.67 -2.18
C ILE A 99 -6.81 -9.63 -1.31
N ILE A 100 -7.36 -8.59 -1.93
CA ILE A 100 -8.04 -7.53 -1.17
C ILE A 100 -9.28 -8.09 -0.48
N SER A 101 -10.11 -8.83 -1.20
CA SER A 101 -11.34 -9.41 -0.64
C SER A 101 -11.06 -10.27 0.57
N ASN A 102 -10.07 -11.15 0.46
CA ASN A 102 -9.70 -12.04 1.57
C ASN A 102 -9.17 -11.26 2.77
N HIS A 103 -8.40 -10.22 2.51
CA HIS A 103 -7.85 -9.39 3.58
C HIS A 103 -8.95 -8.63 4.32
N LEU A 104 -9.88 -8.04 3.57
CA LEU A 104 -11.01 -7.31 4.16
C LEU A 104 -11.91 -8.24 4.97
N GLN A 105 -12.12 -9.46 4.47
CA GLN A 105 -12.91 -10.45 5.21
C GLN A 105 -12.25 -10.77 6.55
N ARG A 106 -10.94 -10.98 6.57
CA ARG A 106 -10.21 -11.23 7.82
C ARG A 106 -10.31 -10.06 8.79
N LEU A 107 -10.26 -8.83 8.29
CA LEU A 107 -10.41 -7.64 9.12
C LEU A 107 -11.83 -7.54 9.68
N ASN A 108 -12.85 -7.87 8.90
CA ASN A 108 -14.22 -7.92 9.36
C ASN A 108 -14.39 -8.93 10.49
N GLU A 109 -13.80 -10.09 10.36
CA GLU A 109 -13.87 -11.14 11.38
C GLU A 109 -13.21 -10.71 12.69
N LYS A 110 -12.21 -9.84 12.61
CA LYS A 110 -11.53 -9.29 13.79
C LYS A 110 -12.24 -8.05 14.34
N GLY A 111 -13.34 -7.61 13.73
CA GLY A 111 -14.11 -6.47 14.21
C GLY A 111 -13.59 -5.11 13.80
N PHE A 112 -12.66 -5.02 12.83
CA PHE A 112 -12.15 -3.73 12.36
C PHE A 112 -13.17 -2.95 11.54
N ALA A 113 -14.07 -3.64 10.85
CA ALA A 113 -15.14 -2.98 10.15
C ALA A 113 -16.44 -3.71 10.45
N LYS A 114 -17.43 -2.95 10.91
CA LYS A 114 -18.77 -3.50 11.09
C LYS A 114 -19.57 -3.09 9.88
N ILE A 115 -19.88 -4.06 9.06
CA ILE A 115 -20.77 -3.85 7.93
C ILE A 115 -22.17 -4.00 8.47
N ALA A 116 -22.88 -2.90 8.37
CA ALA A 116 -24.30 -2.92 8.78
C ALA A 116 -25.09 -3.78 7.80
#